data_b276574c26e70c164019a627ecc66186
#
_entry.id   b276574c26e70c164019a627ecc66186
#
_cell.length_a   1.000
_cell.length_b   1.000
_cell.length_c   1.000
_cell.angle_alpha   90.00
_cell.angle_beta   90.00
_cell.angle_gamma   90.00
#
_symmetry.space_group_name_H-M   'P 1'
#
loop_
_entity.id
_entity.type
_entity.pdbx_description
1 polymer ?
#
loop_
_entity_poly.entity_id
_entity_poly.type
_entity_poly.pdbx_seq_one_letter_code
_entity_poly.pdbx_strand_id
1 'polypeptide(L)'
;MLHFFGGHCAHDHCLPKRATRRARAGVGAMMLLPLLGGCMSMAPQPASLEESQVVPQSWAIAQPEGSAIPLATYWTLLDDPLIDRFVARAQSENLDLAQAIARVRAAEAGLRDARGRRLPGVSANAGLRRDVGDLSSDDLQFSLGGDVSWESDLFGRVSGSIAASREDLRAAGYSQADLERVIVASVALQTITARSLAEQLAIARESLINQEDNLQIARWRNQAGLVSSLDVEQARTQRAQTAATIPQLESDLIATANAIST
;
A
#
# COMPACT_ATOMS: atom_id res chain seq x y z
N MET A 1 -48.47 -12.62 60.09
CA MET A 1 -49.20 -13.69 60.79
C MET A 1 -48.21 -14.82 60.88
N LEU A 2 -47.58 -14.97 62.07
CA LEU A 2 -47.88 -15.93 63.14
C LEU A 2 -47.58 -17.36 62.70
N HIS A 3 -46.83 -18.24 63.36
CA HIS A 3 -46.33 -18.48 64.71
C HIS A 3 -45.37 -19.68 64.60
N PHE A 4 -44.22 -19.71 65.22
CA PHE A 4 -43.92 -20.25 66.58
C PHE A 4 -43.90 -21.78 66.67
N PHE A 5 -42.81 -22.32 67.17
CA PHE A 5 -42.48 -23.26 68.30
C PHE A 5 -41.24 -24.02 67.84
N GLY A 6 -40.09 -24.09 68.54
CA GLY A 6 -39.83 -24.13 69.97
C GLY A 6 -39.54 -25.59 70.37
N GLY A 7 -38.33 -25.89 70.83
CA GLY A 7 -38.06 -27.16 71.40
C GLY A 7 -36.59 -27.45 71.69
N HIS A 8 -36.16 -27.17 72.89
CA HIS A 8 -34.93 -27.53 73.66
C HIS A 8 -34.68 -29.04 73.80
N CYS A 9 -33.41 -29.42 73.92
CA CYS A 9 -32.72 -30.17 74.96
C CYS A 9 -31.42 -30.74 74.40
N ALA A 10 -30.24 -30.35 74.86
CA ALA A 10 -29.34 -30.75 75.92
C ALA A 10 -29.07 -32.30 75.99
N HIS A 11 -27.86 -32.67 75.73
CA HIS A 11 -26.92 -33.37 76.62
C HIS A 11 -25.72 -33.97 75.86
N ASP A 12 -24.59 -33.53 76.28
CA ASP A 12 -23.29 -34.14 76.61
C ASP A 12 -22.78 -35.40 75.85
N HIS A 13 -21.45 -35.25 75.67
CA HIS A 13 -20.37 -36.25 75.64
C HIS A 13 -19.99 -36.90 74.31
N CYS A 14 -18.85 -36.58 73.87
CA CYS A 14 -17.63 -37.35 73.72
C CYS A 14 -16.85 -36.96 72.45
N LEU A 15 -15.73 -36.30 72.64
CA LEU A 15 -14.59 -36.38 71.75
C LEU A 15 -14.05 -37.81 71.66
N PRO A 16 -13.50 -38.22 70.47
CA PRO A 16 -12.08 -37.99 70.29
C PRO A 16 -11.56 -37.72 68.84
N LYS A 17 -10.52 -36.92 68.82
CA LYS A 17 -9.32 -37.03 67.97
C LYS A 17 -9.44 -37.70 66.58
N ARG A 18 -9.51 -36.90 65.51
CA ARG A 18 -8.81 -37.16 64.27
C ARG A 18 -8.34 -35.83 63.60
N ALA A 19 -7.31 -35.26 64.17
CA ALA A 19 -6.39 -34.37 63.48
C ALA A 19 -5.34 -35.27 62.83
N THR A 20 -5.03 -35.06 61.59
CA THR A 20 -3.85 -35.40 60.77
C THR A 20 -4.12 -36.07 59.47
N ARG A 21 -5.01 -35.50 58.59
CA ARG A 21 -5.04 -35.93 57.17
C ARG A 21 -5.31 -34.82 56.19
N ARG A 22 -5.36 -33.55 56.58
CA ARG A 22 -5.60 -32.42 55.64
C ARG A 22 -4.36 -31.62 55.19
N ALA A 23 -3.16 -31.96 55.68
CA ALA A 23 -1.94 -31.22 55.40
C ALA A 23 -1.11 -31.76 54.21
N ARG A 24 -1.49 -32.91 53.61
CA ARG A 24 -0.71 -33.48 52.48
C ARG A 24 -1.32 -33.27 51.12
N ALA A 25 -2.57 -32.79 50.98
CA ALA A 25 -3.18 -32.49 49.68
C ALA A 25 -2.88 -31.05 49.15
N GLY A 26 -2.46 -30.14 50.02
CA GLY A 26 -2.19 -28.75 49.65
C GLY A 26 -0.82 -28.51 49.02
N VAL A 27 0.18 -29.35 49.30
CA VAL A 27 1.54 -29.18 48.75
C VAL A 27 1.68 -29.71 47.32
N GLY A 28 0.87 -30.71 46.95
CA GLY A 28 0.85 -31.24 45.57
C GLY A 28 0.20 -30.31 44.56
N ALA A 29 -0.79 -29.53 44.98
CA ALA A 29 -1.47 -28.57 44.10
C ALA A 29 -0.66 -27.27 43.86
N MET A 30 0.20 -26.89 44.78
CA MET A 30 1.01 -25.69 44.68
C MET A 30 2.28 -25.88 43.82
N MET A 31 2.71 -27.14 43.56
CA MET A 31 3.86 -27.45 42.75
C MET A 31 3.52 -27.62 41.23
N LEU A 32 2.23 -27.70 40.88
CA LEU A 32 1.79 -27.80 39.45
C LEU A 32 1.53 -26.45 38.80
N LEU A 33 1.43 -25.35 39.56
CA LEU A 33 1.21 -24.01 39.00
C LEU A 33 2.38 -23.41 38.18
N PRO A 34 3.69 -23.66 38.51
CA PRO A 34 4.77 -23.09 37.70
C PRO A 34 4.99 -23.79 36.35
N LEU A 35 4.44 -24.99 36.13
CA LEU A 35 4.58 -25.71 34.86
C LEU A 35 3.64 -25.20 33.74
N LEU A 36 2.61 -24.45 34.08
CA LEU A 36 1.68 -23.83 33.11
C LEU A 36 2.11 -22.41 32.65
N GLY A 37 3.07 -21.79 33.35
CA GLY A 37 3.58 -20.45 32.99
C GLY A 37 4.62 -20.42 31.91
N GLY A 38 5.16 -21.57 31.45
CA GLY A 38 6.29 -21.63 30.52
C GLY A 38 5.94 -21.49 29.03
N CYS A 39 4.66 -21.58 28.64
CA CYS A 39 4.28 -21.53 27.23
C CYS A 39 3.89 -20.14 26.72
N MET A 40 3.89 -19.12 27.56
CA MET A 40 3.40 -17.79 27.16
C MET A 40 4.48 -16.83 26.65
N SER A 41 5.77 -17.25 26.67
CA SER A 41 6.89 -16.36 26.32
C SER A 41 7.52 -16.61 24.94
N MET A 42 6.91 -17.43 24.07
CA MET A 42 7.38 -17.66 22.71
C MET A 42 6.57 -16.90 21.64
N ALA A 43 5.99 -15.77 21.96
CA ALA A 43 5.61 -14.85 20.90
C ALA A 43 6.90 -14.30 20.28
N PRO A 44 7.18 -14.53 18.99
CA PRO A 44 8.34 -13.90 18.36
C PRO A 44 8.17 -12.40 18.51
N GLN A 45 9.06 -11.76 19.25
CA GLN A 45 9.15 -10.30 19.21
C GLN A 45 9.40 -9.94 17.75
N PRO A 46 8.61 -9.04 17.18
CA PRO A 46 8.96 -8.51 15.87
C PRO A 46 10.37 -7.93 16.00
N ALA A 47 11.31 -8.50 15.22
CA ALA A 47 12.63 -7.91 15.13
C ALA A 47 12.44 -6.43 14.76
N SER A 48 12.84 -5.55 15.67
CA SER A 48 12.85 -4.13 15.36
C SER A 48 13.83 -3.95 14.20
N LEU A 49 13.36 -3.54 13.05
CA LEU A 49 14.21 -3.28 11.87
C LEU A 49 15.27 -2.20 12.17
N GLU A 50 15.10 -1.48 13.27
CA GLU A 50 16.06 -0.47 13.75
C GLU A 50 17.41 -1.06 14.18
N GLU A 51 17.46 -2.33 14.63
CA GLU A 51 18.68 -2.92 15.21
C GLU A 51 19.60 -3.57 14.18
N SER A 52 19.16 -3.83 12.95
CA SER A 52 19.96 -4.49 11.91
C SER A 52 20.52 -3.56 10.83
N GLN A 53 20.10 -2.31 10.77
CA GLN A 53 20.68 -1.34 9.84
C GLN A 53 21.66 -0.45 10.59
N VAL A 54 22.96 -0.74 10.42
CA VAL A 54 24.02 0.21 10.77
C VAL A 54 23.95 1.38 9.79
N VAL A 55 22.99 2.28 10.02
CA VAL A 55 22.94 3.55 9.28
C VAL A 55 24.08 4.41 9.81
N PRO A 56 25.02 4.86 8.97
CA PRO A 56 26.06 5.77 9.40
C PRO A 56 25.42 7.01 10.05
N GLN A 57 25.93 7.43 11.20
CA GLN A 57 25.41 8.61 11.91
C GLN A 57 25.60 9.93 11.13
N SER A 58 26.46 9.91 10.11
CA SER A 58 26.64 11.03 9.21
C SER A 58 26.94 10.52 7.79
N TRP A 59 26.39 11.16 6.80
CA TRP A 59 26.73 10.92 5.40
C TRP A 59 28.11 11.47 5.09
N ALA A 60 28.87 10.81 4.19
CA ALA A 60 30.20 11.28 3.76
C ALA A 60 30.17 12.68 3.10
N ILE A 61 29.02 13.07 2.56
CA ILE A 61 28.76 14.41 2.04
C ILE A 61 27.86 15.11 3.06
N ALA A 62 28.34 16.18 3.66
CA ALA A 62 27.53 17.01 4.55
C ALA A 62 26.30 17.51 3.77
N GLN A 63 25.14 17.09 4.21
CA GLN A 63 23.91 17.66 3.69
C GLN A 63 23.82 19.10 4.17
N PRO A 64 23.51 20.08 3.30
CA PRO A 64 23.24 21.42 3.77
C PRO A 64 22.11 21.32 4.79
N GLU A 65 22.26 22.03 5.92
CA GLU A 65 21.20 22.16 6.94
C GLU A 65 20.00 22.85 6.28
N GLY A 66 19.25 22.07 5.53
CA GLY A 66 18.09 22.52 4.80
C GLY A 66 16.86 22.03 5.50
N SER A 67 15.89 22.89 5.62
CA SER A 67 14.52 22.59 5.99
C SER A 67 14.08 21.27 5.34
N ALA A 68 13.59 20.34 6.13
CA ALA A 68 13.03 19.09 5.61
C ALA A 68 11.96 19.47 4.57
N ILE A 69 12.27 19.24 3.30
CA ILE A 69 11.34 19.49 2.19
C ILE A 69 10.19 18.51 2.38
N PRO A 70 8.94 18.97 2.50
CA PRO A 70 7.81 18.06 2.61
C PRO A 70 7.75 17.19 1.34
N LEU A 71 8.01 15.89 1.48
CA LEU A 71 7.96 14.95 0.35
C LEU A 71 6.60 14.95 -0.35
N ALA A 72 5.55 15.38 0.35
CA ALA A 72 4.21 15.49 -0.19
C ALA A 72 4.00 16.66 -1.17
N THR A 73 4.92 17.62 -1.26
CA THR A 73 4.77 18.82 -2.10
C THR A 73 6.09 19.28 -2.73
N TYR A 74 7.08 18.36 -2.84
CA TYR A 74 8.42 18.73 -3.33
C TYR A 74 8.44 19.33 -4.74
N TRP A 75 7.48 18.99 -5.59
CA TRP A 75 7.37 19.52 -6.97
C TRP A 75 7.05 21.02 -7.01
N THR A 76 6.44 21.57 -5.95
CA THR A 76 6.17 23.01 -5.87
C THR A 76 7.43 23.86 -5.82
N LEU A 77 8.59 23.25 -5.49
CA LEU A 77 9.90 23.92 -5.56
C LEU A 77 10.34 24.23 -6.99
N LEU A 78 9.71 23.60 -7.99
CA LEU A 78 10.01 23.89 -9.39
C LEU A 78 9.34 25.17 -9.87
N ASP A 79 8.44 25.76 -9.07
CA ASP A 79 7.70 27.00 -9.34
C ASP A 79 7.10 27.05 -10.75
N ASP A 80 6.49 25.93 -11.15
CA ASP A 80 5.93 25.73 -12.49
C ASP A 80 4.44 25.42 -12.44
N PRO A 81 3.57 26.37 -12.81
CA PRO A 81 2.12 26.20 -12.74
C PRO A 81 1.57 25.09 -13.68
N LEU A 82 2.34 24.69 -14.70
CA LEU A 82 1.97 23.59 -15.57
C LEU A 82 2.18 22.24 -14.88
N ILE A 83 3.29 22.10 -14.17
CA ILE A 83 3.57 20.90 -13.36
C ILE A 83 2.52 20.78 -12.27
N ASP A 84 2.22 21.86 -11.53
CA ASP A 84 1.19 21.84 -10.48
C ASP A 84 -0.17 21.37 -11.00
N ARG A 85 -0.58 21.87 -12.16
CA ARG A 85 -1.84 21.49 -12.79
C ARG A 85 -1.87 20.01 -13.21
N PHE A 86 -0.79 19.51 -13.81
CA PHE A 86 -0.72 18.11 -14.21
C PHE A 86 -0.63 17.16 -13.03
N VAL A 87 0.11 17.53 -11.99
CA VAL A 87 0.17 16.77 -10.75
C VAL A 87 -1.21 16.68 -10.08
N ALA A 88 -1.90 17.83 -9.94
CA ALA A 88 -3.24 17.85 -9.36
C ALA A 88 -4.23 16.97 -10.16
N ARG A 89 -4.12 16.99 -11.49
CA ARG A 89 -4.93 16.13 -12.36
C ARG A 89 -4.58 14.66 -12.18
N ALA A 90 -3.30 14.31 -12.17
CA ALA A 90 -2.86 12.93 -11.95
C ALA A 90 -3.33 12.38 -10.61
N GLN A 91 -3.24 13.17 -9.53
CA GLN A 91 -3.73 12.78 -8.21
C GLN A 91 -5.25 12.51 -8.18
N SER A 92 -6.02 13.22 -9.00
CA SER A 92 -7.49 13.07 -9.02
C SER A 92 -8.01 12.04 -10.02
N GLU A 93 -7.32 11.83 -11.15
CA GLU A 93 -7.84 11.04 -12.28
C GLU A 93 -7.05 9.75 -12.55
N ASN A 94 -5.87 9.56 -11.93
CA ASN A 94 -5.05 8.38 -12.20
C ASN A 94 -5.70 7.10 -11.67
N LEU A 95 -5.87 6.12 -12.55
CA LEU A 95 -6.56 4.85 -12.24
C LEU A 95 -5.75 3.93 -11.35
N ASP A 96 -4.41 3.97 -11.43
CA ASP A 96 -3.56 3.16 -10.56
C ASP A 96 -3.63 3.66 -9.12
N LEU A 97 -3.69 4.98 -8.92
CA LEU A 97 -3.90 5.58 -7.61
C LEU A 97 -5.29 5.24 -7.06
N ALA A 98 -6.33 5.30 -7.88
CA ALA A 98 -7.68 4.86 -7.51
C ALA A 98 -7.70 3.39 -7.09
N GLN A 99 -6.97 2.52 -7.81
CA GLN A 99 -6.82 1.11 -7.46
C GLN A 99 -6.07 0.91 -6.14
N ALA A 100 -5.00 1.69 -5.89
CA ALA A 100 -4.27 1.63 -4.62
C ALA A 100 -5.16 2.04 -3.44
N ILE A 101 -5.97 3.09 -3.58
CA ILE A 101 -6.97 3.50 -2.59
C ILE A 101 -7.99 2.38 -2.33
N ALA A 102 -8.44 1.68 -3.38
CA ALA A 102 -9.35 0.55 -3.23
C ALA A 102 -8.69 -0.62 -2.47
N ARG A 103 -7.39 -0.87 -2.66
CA ARG A 103 -6.63 -1.87 -1.89
C ARG A 103 -6.54 -1.50 -0.40
N VAL A 104 -6.34 -0.23 -0.06
CA VAL A 104 -6.36 0.24 1.34
C VAL A 104 -7.73 -0.03 1.96
N ARG A 105 -8.82 0.30 1.25
CA ARG A 105 -10.19 0.01 1.73
C ARG A 105 -10.45 -1.49 1.91
N ALA A 106 -9.89 -2.33 1.04
CA ALA A 106 -9.98 -3.79 1.17
C ALA A 106 -9.22 -4.28 2.41
N ALA A 107 -8.02 -3.75 2.67
CA ALA A 107 -7.25 -4.06 3.88
C ALA A 107 -7.97 -3.59 5.16
N GLU A 108 -8.63 -2.42 5.15
CA GLU A 108 -9.49 -1.96 6.24
C GLU A 108 -10.66 -2.91 6.50
N ALA A 109 -11.29 -3.42 5.43
CA ALA A 109 -12.37 -4.40 5.55
C ALA A 109 -11.84 -5.72 6.13
N GLY A 110 -10.64 -6.18 5.70
CA GLY A 110 -9.96 -7.34 6.26
C GLY A 110 -9.66 -7.21 7.76
N LEU A 111 -9.21 -6.03 8.19
CA LEU A 111 -9.02 -5.76 9.62
C LEU A 111 -10.35 -5.77 10.39
N ARG A 112 -11.44 -5.25 9.82
CA ARG A 112 -12.77 -5.34 10.44
C ARG A 112 -13.25 -6.79 10.57
N ASP A 113 -13.05 -7.61 9.53
CA ASP A 113 -13.35 -9.04 9.57
C ASP A 113 -12.54 -9.76 10.64
N ALA A 114 -11.22 -9.56 10.68
CA ALA A 114 -10.36 -10.15 11.69
C ALA A 114 -10.81 -9.77 13.12
N ARG A 115 -11.22 -8.53 13.35
CA ARG A 115 -11.79 -8.08 14.64
C ARG A 115 -13.14 -8.74 14.93
N GLY A 116 -13.98 -8.96 13.91
CA GLY A 116 -15.27 -9.62 14.03
C GLY A 116 -15.15 -11.06 14.56
N ARG A 117 -14.04 -11.74 14.26
CA ARG A 117 -13.78 -13.12 14.72
C ARG A 117 -13.61 -13.25 16.25
N ARG A 118 -13.50 -12.14 16.97
CA ARG A 118 -13.58 -12.14 18.46
C ARG A 118 -15.00 -12.33 18.99
N LEU A 119 -16.00 -12.06 18.17
CA LEU A 119 -17.41 -12.15 18.53
C LEU A 119 -17.97 -13.51 18.14
N PRO A 120 -19.01 -14.01 18.85
CA PRO A 120 -19.74 -15.17 18.39
C PRO A 120 -20.34 -14.97 17.01
N GLY A 121 -20.09 -15.91 16.11
CA GLY A 121 -20.77 -15.99 14.83
C GLY A 121 -22.17 -16.58 15.00
N VAL A 122 -23.19 -15.90 14.50
CA VAL A 122 -24.56 -16.36 14.51
C VAL A 122 -25.04 -16.52 13.07
N SER A 123 -25.52 -17.69 12.74
CA SER A 123 -26.16 -17.97 11.45
C SER A 123 -27.57 -18.50 11.65
N ALA A 124 -28.47 -18.15 10.74
CA ALA A 124 -29.82 -18.67 10.68
C ALA A 124 -30.09 -19.25 9.30
N ASN A 125 -30.68 -20.42 9.23
CA ASN A 125 -31.05 -21.07 8.00
C ASN A 125 -32.52 -21.44 8.02
N ALA A 126 -33.20 -21.20 6.90
CA ALA A 126 -34.57 -21.66 6.66
C ALA A 126 -34.54 -22.47 5.36
N GLY A 127 -35.17 -23.64 5.38
CA GLY A 127 -35.25 -24.50 4.22
C GLY A 127 -36.68 -24.92 3.95
N LEU A 128 -37.03 -25.07 2.67
CA LEU A 128 -38.27 -25.63 2.18
C LEU A 128 -37.90 -26.75 1.22
N ARG A 129 -38.38 -27.95 1.49
CA ARG A 129 -38.15 -29.14 0.67
C ARG A 129 -39.47 -29.80 0.34
N ARG A 130 -39.65 -30.16 -0.91
CA ARG A 130 -40.72 -30.98 -1.40
C ARG A 130 -40.13 -32.13 -2.21
N ASP A 131 -40.35 -33.35 -1.76
CA ASP A 131 -39.93 -34.53 -2.51
C ASP A 131 -41.08 -34.96 -3.45
N VAL A 132 -40.82 -35.01 -4.73
CA VAL A 132 -41.81 -35.34 -5.79
C VAL A 132 -41.35 -36.63 -6.46
N GLY A 133 -42.19 -37.67 -6.41
CA GLY A 133 -41.92 -38.97 -7.04
C GLY A 133 -42.93 -40.05 -6.61
N ASP A 134 -43.06 -41.15 -7.38
CA ASP A 134 -44.02 -42.20 -7.19
C ASP A 134 -43.94 -42.98 -5.85
N LEU A 135 -42.83 -42.80 -5.11
CA LEU A 135 -42.57 -43.45 -3.81
C LEU A 135 -42.37 -42.43 -2.67
N SER A 136 -42.57 -41.14 -2.93
CA SER A 136 -42.43 -40.09 -1.92
C SER A 136 -43.81 -39.61 -1.44
N SER A 137 -43.92 -39.35 -0.13
CA SER A 137 -45.08 -38.60 0.39
C SER A 137 -44.93 -37.15 -0.14
N ASP A 138 -45.97 -36.67 -0.85
CA ASP A 138 -46.03 -35.29 -1.39
C ASP A 138 -46.14 -34.24 -0.25
N ASP A 139 -45.28 -34.39 0.75
CA ASP A 139 -45.25 -33.56 1.95
C ASP A 139 -44.27 -32.44 1.84
N LEU A 140 -44.71 -31.23 2.16
CA LEU A 140 -43.91 -30.03 2.22
C LEU A 140 -43.17 -29.97 3.57
N GLN A 141 -41.87 -30.15 3.54
CA GLN A 141 -41.02 -30.08 4.76
C GLN A 141 -40.49 -28.70 4.97
N PHE A 142 -40.73 -28.17 6.14
CA PHE A 142 -40.23 -26.90 6.62
C PHE A 142 -39.08 -27.16 7.60
N SER A 143 -37.91 -26.51 7.38
CA SER A 143 -36.81 -26.52 8.34
C SER A 143 -36.42 -25.11 8.71
N LEU A 144 -36.29 -24.84 10.00
CA LEU A 144 -35.73 -23.58 10.53
C LEU A 144 -34.65 -23.97 11.54
N GLY A 145 -33.44 -23.43 11.34
CA GLY A 145 -32.32 -23.70 12.22
C GLY A 145 -31.54 -22.44 12.51
N GLY A 146 -30.82 -22.45 13.62
CA GLY A 146 -29.85 -21.42 13.97
C GLY A 146 -28.61 -22.05 14.55
N ASP A 147 -27.45 -21.50 14.21
CA ASP A 147 -26.14 -21.93 14.67
C ASP A 147 -25.43 -20.80 15.34
N VAL A 148 -24.79 -21.08 16.48
CA VAL A 148 -23.90 -20.13 17.16
C VAL A 148 -22.54 -20.79 17.33
N SER A 149 -21.51 -20.18 16.76
CA SER A 149 -20.13 -20.64 16.87
C SER A 149 -19.25 -19.56 17.48
N TRP A 150 -18.42 -19.94 18.44
CA TRP A 150 -17.48 -19.02 19.06
C TRP A 150 -16.20 -19.74 19.47
N GLU A 151 -15.06 -19.12 19.17
CA GLU A 151 -13.74 -19.63 19.54
C GLU A 151 -13.08 -18.69 20.55
N SER A 152 -12.85 -19.19 21.75
CA SER A 152 -12.09 -18.45 22.78
C SER A 152 -10.63 -18.32 22.37
N ASP A 153 -10.08 -17.10 22.42
CA ASP A 153 -8.68 -16.80 22.06
C ASP A 153 -7.71 -17.09 23.21
N LEU A 154 -7.66 -18.34 23.67
CA LEU A 154 -6.85 -18.76 24.81
C LEU A 154 -5.32 -18.72 24.51
N PHE A 155 -4.94 -18.90 23.26
CA PHE A 155 -3.55 -18.97 22.81
C PHE A 155 -3.15 -17.81 21.91
N GLY A 156 -3.97 -16.78 21.80
CA GLY A 156 -3.64 -15.56 21.04
C GLY A 156 -3.73 -15.69 19.52
N ARG A 157 -4.34 -16.77 18.97
CA ARG A 157 -4.49 -16.99 17.53
C ARG A 157 -5.29 -15.86 16.86
N VAL A 158 -6.43 -15.51 17.42
CA VAL A 158 -7.30 -14.44 16.91
C VAL A 158 -6.63 -13.08 17.10
N SER A 159 -6.02 -12.85 18.27
CA SER A 159 -5.27 -11.63 18.56
C SER A 159 -4.08 -11.44 17.62
N GLY A 160 -3.34 -12.51 17.31
CA GLY A 160 -2.25 -12.52 16.31
C GLY A 160 -2.74 -12.21 14.91
N SER A 161 -3.88 -12.79 14.49
CA SER A 161 -4.49 -12.50 13.20
C SER A 161 -4.91 -11.02 13.07
N ILE A 162 -5.45 -10.42 14.13
CA ILE A 162 -5.80 -8.99 14.15
C ILE A 162 -4.54 -8.12 14.06
N ALA A 163 -3.46 -8.50 14.76
CA ALA A 163 -2.19 -7.79 14.67
C ALA A 163 -1.63 -7.85 13.24
N ALA A 164 -1.61 -9.02 12.60
CA ALA A 164 -1.20 -9.19 11.21
C ALA A 164 -2.04 -8.33 10.27
N SER A 165 -3.38 -8.39 10.34
CA SER A 165 -4.26 -7.57 9.50
C SER A 165 -4.08 -6.06 9.71
N ARG A 166 -3.64 -5.63 10.89
CA ARG A 166 -3.29 -4.22 11.13
C ARG A 166 -2.02 -3.82 10.40
N GLU A 167 -1.01 -4.69 10.39
CA GLU A 167 0.23 -4.43 9.64
C GLU A 167 0.00 -4.49 8.13
N ASP A 168 -0.87 -5.39 7.64
CA ASP A 168 -1.31 -5.42 6.25
C ASP A 168 -1.96 -4.09 5.82
N LEU A 169 -2.81 -3.51 6.68
CA LEU A 169 -3.39 -2.20 6.43
C LEU A 169 -2.33 -1.09 6.37
N ARG A 170 -1.34 -1.11 7.27
CA ARG A 170 -0.22 -0.16 7.23
C ARG A 170 0.59 -0.31 5.95
N ALA A 171 0.91 -1.55 5.57
CA ALA A 171 1.64 -1.84 4.34
C ALA A 171 0.89 -1.34 3.10
N ALA A 172 -0.43 -1.54 3.03
CA ALA A 172 -1.26 -1.01 1.95
C ALA A 172 -1.24 0.54 1.90
N GLY A 173 -1.26 1.21 3.05
CA GLY A 173 -1.15 2.67 3.15
C GLY A 173 0.20 3.20 2.67
N TYR A 174 1.30 2.57 3.09
CA TYR A 174 2.63 2.94 2.60
C TYR A 174 2.80 2.68 1.10
N SER A 175 2.24 1.57 0.58
CA SER A 175 2.25 1.27 -0.85
C SER A 175 1.48 2.30 -1.68
N GLN A 176 0.34 2.79 -1.17
CA GLN A 176 -0.40 3.89 -1.80
C GLN A 176 0.43 5.18 -1.83
N ALA A 177 1.03 5.56 -0.71
CA ALA A 177 1.84 6.78 -0.61
C ALA A 177 3.08 6.72 -1.51
N ASP A 178 3.72 5.55 -1.63
CA ASP A 178 4.85 5.36 -2.54
C ASP A 178 4.43 5.47 -4.01
N LEU A 179 3.31 4.85 -4.38
CA LEU A 179 2.75 4.96 -5.73
C LEU A 179 2.42 6.42 -6.09
N GLU A 180 1.80 7.16 -5.18
CA GLU A 180 1.50 8.58 -5.37
C GLU A 180 2.79 9.39 -5.63
N ARG A 181 3.81 9.16 -4.82
CA ARG A 181 5.13 9.79 -5.00
C ARG A 181 5.74 9.48 -6.38
N VAL A 182 5.66 8.23 -6.82
CA VAL A 182 6.18 7.80 -8.14
C VAL A 182 5.41 8.46 -9.28
N ILE A 183 4.09 8.51 -9.20
CA ILE A 183 3.26 9.16 -10.21
C ILE A 183 3.59 10.64 -10.31
N VAL A 184 3.66 11.35 -9.19
CA VAL A 184 4.01 12.78 -9.15
C VAL A 184 5.39 13.03 -9.75
N ALA A 185 6.39 12.22 -9.37
CA ALA A 185 7.74 12.32 -9.93
C ALA A 185 7.77 12.08 -11.45
N SER A 186 7.04 11.10 -11.92
CA SER A 186 6.92 10.78 -13.34
C SER A 186 6.30 11.93 -14.13
N VAL A 187 5.19 12.49 -13.64
CA VAL A 187 4.51 13.63 -14.28
C VAL A 187 5.40 14.86 -14.35
N ALA A 188 6.08 15.19 -13.26
CA ALA A 188 7.01 16.32 -13.21
C ALA A 188 8.17 16.14 -14.21
N LEU A 189 8.81 14.96 -14.20
CA LEU A 189 9.92 14.64 -15.09
C LEU A 189 9.50 14.68 -16.57
N GLN A 190 8.37 14.09 -16.91
CA GLN A 190 7.85 14.08 -18.29
C GLN A 190 7.48 15.50 -18.76
N THR A 191 6.94 16.33 -17.89
CA THR A 191 6.62 17.73 -18.19
C THR A 191 7.90 18.53 -18.51
N ILE A 192 8.95 18.36 -17.71
CA ILE A 192 10.26 18.98 -17.97
C ILE A 192 10.86 18.47 -19.28
N THR A 193 10.78 17.15 -19.52
CA THR A 193 11.28 16.53 -20.75
C THR A 193 10.53 17.06 -21.99
N ALA A 194 9.20 17.15 -21.93
CA ALA A 194 8.41 17.69 -23.03
C ALA A 194 8.78 19.16 -23.36
N ARG A 195 9.00 19.98 -22.33
CA ARG A 195 9.48 21.36 -22.54
C ARG A 195 10.88 21.41 -23.18
N SER A 196 11.79 20.58 -22.70
CA SER A 196 13.14 20.48 -23.28
C SER A 196 13.10 20.07 -24.74
N LEU A 197 12.25 19.09 -25.09
CA LEU A 197 12.06 18.65 -26.49
C LEU A 197 11.43 19.74 -27.35
N ALA A 198 10.46 20.48 -26.82
CA ALA A 198 9.86 21.60 -27.55
C ALA A 198 10.87 22.70 -27.86
N GLU A 199 11.75 23.03 -26.90
CA GLU A 199 12.82 24.01 -27.08
C GLU A 199 13.87 23.51 -28.08
N GLN A 200 14.30 22.25 -27.99
CA GLN A 200 15.21 21.62 -28.93
C GLN A 200 14.64 21.63 -30.35
N LEU A 201 13.33 21.36 -30.49
CA LEU A 201 12.66 21.42 -31.77
C LEU A 201 12.65 22.85 -32.36
N ALA A 202 12.41 23.86 -31.52
CA ALA A 202 12.45 25.27 -31.96
C ALA A 202 13.87 25.65 -32.43
N ILE A 203 14.90 25.28 -31.66
CA ILE A 203 16.31 25.50 -32.05
C ILE A 203 16.68 24.77 -33.36
N ALA A 204 16.23 23.50 -33.51
CA ALA A 204 16.50 22.72 -34.72
C ALA A 204 15.88 23.35 -35.96
N ARG A 205 14.66 23.87 -35.84
CA ARG A 205 13.97 24.58 -36.95
C ARG A 205 14.65 25.89 -37.31
N GLU A 206 15.09 26.68 -36.33
CA GLU A 206 15.88 27.88 -36.53
C GLU A 206 17.23 27.56 -37.19
N SER A 207 17.92 26.51 -36.69
CA SER A 207 19.16 26.02 -37.29
C SER A 207 18.98 25.61 -38.74
N LEU A 208 17.85 24.98 -39.10
CA LEU A 208 17.56 24.59 -40.47
C LEU A 208 17.45 25.83 -41.39
N ILE A 209 16.78 26.90 -40.96
CA ILE A 209 16.69 28.17 -41.68
C ILE A 209 18.10 28.73 -41.94
N ASN A 210 18.92 28.79 -40.90
CA ASN A 210 20.32 29.28 -41.00
C ASN A 210 21.16 28.42 -41.97
N GLN A 211 20.95 27.08 -41.98
CA GLN A 211 21.63 26.17 -42.93
C GLN A 211 21.15 26.34 -44.36
N GLU A 212 19.87 26.67 -44.57
CA GLU A 212 19.32 26.99 -45.88
C GLU A 212 19.96 28.28 -46.46
N ASP A 213 20.10 29.31 -45.65
CA ASP A 213 20.78 30.56 -46.02
C ASP A 213 22.26 30.31 -46.33
N ASN A 214 22.96 29.55 -45.52
CA ASN A 214 24.35 29.16 -45.74
C ASN A 214 24.55 28.40 -47.06
N LEU A 215 23.66 27.44 -47.35
CA LEU A 215 23.67 26.71 -48.61
C LEU A 215 23.42 27.64 -49.78
N GLN A 216 22.53 28.61 -49.67
CA GLN A 216 22.25 29.59 -50.73
C GLN A 216 23.45 30.49 -50.99
N ILE A 217 24.12 30.97 -49.95
CA ILE A 217 25.37 31.76 -50.04
C ILE A 217 26.47 30.92 -50.71
N ALA A 218 26.64 29.66 -50.33
CA ALA A 218 27.63 28.76 -50.93
C ALA A 218 27.36 28.57 -52.47
N ARG A 219 26.11 28.44 -52.87
CA ARG A 219 25.74 28.37 -54.30
C ARG A 219 26.08 29.63 -55.06
N TRP A 220 25.77 30.82 -54.53
CA TRP A 220 26.11 32.09 -55.16
C TRP A 220 27.63 32.28 -55.28
N ARG A 221 28.40 31.94 -54.28
CA ARG A 221 29.88 32.01 -54.31
C ARG A 221 30.45 31.01 -55.32
N ASN A 222 29.88 29.82 -55.44
CA ASN A 222 30.32 28.86 -56.45
C ASN A 222 30.03 29.35 -57.86
N GLN A 223 28.84 29.92 -58.11
CA GLN A 223 28.50 30.53 -59.39
C GLN A 223 29.46 31.67 -59.79
N ALA A 224 29.95 32.42 -58.80
CA ALA A 224 30.95 33.47 -59.00
C ALA A 224 32.39 32.92 -59.10
N GLY A 225 32.60 31.61 -59.04
CA GLY A 225 33.93 30.96 -59.08
C GLY A 225 34.76 31.14 -57.81
N LEU A 226 34.15 31.57 -56.67
CA LEU A 226 34.86 31.91 -55.43
C LEU A 226 35.03 30.70 -54.48
N VAL A 227 34.25 29.64 -54.65
CA VAL A 227 34.32 28.41 -53.85
C VAL A 227 34.13 27.19 -54.74
N SER A 228 34.54 26.03 -54.25
CA SER A 228 34.44 24.76 -54.98
C SER A 228 33.02 24.18 -54.92
N SER A 229 32.71 23.24 -55.84
CA SER A 229 31.48 22.44 -55.72
C SER A 229 31.42 21.58 -54.45
N LEU A 230 32.61 21.21 -53.93
CA LEU A 230 32.69 20.47 -52.63
C LEU A 230 32.10 21.30 -51.49
N ASP A 231 32.36 22.62 -51.46
CA ASP A 231 31.83 23.50 -50.41
C ASP A 231 30.30 23.56 -50.46
N VAL A 232 29.69 23.55 -51.68
CA VAL A 232 28.24 23.49 -51.84
C VAL A 232 27.68 22.16 -51.35
N GLU A 233 28.31 21.02 -51.65
CA GLU A 233 27.85 19.70 -51.20
C GLU A 233 28.01 19.52 -49.68
N GLN A 234 29.04 20.10 -49.10
CA GLN A 234 29.18 20.15 -47.64
C GLN A 234 28.05 20.93 -46.97
N ALA A 235 27.73 22.12 -47.48
CA ALA A 235 26.60 22.93 -46.99
C ALA A 235 25.26 22.20 -47.16
N ARG A 236 25.06 21.48 -48.32
CA ARG A 236 23.90 20.67 -48.57
C ARG A 236 23.76 19.52 -47.57
N THR A 237 24.88 18.84 -47.28
CA THR A 237 24.93 17.74 -46.30
C THR A 237 24.58 18.23 -44.91
N GLN A 238 25.15 19.36 -44.48
CA GLN A 238 24.88 19.96 -43.16
C GLN A 238 23.40 20.33 -43.03
N ARG A 239 22.83 20.97 -44.05
CA ARG A 239 21.37 21.27 -44.08
C ARG A 239 20.53 19.99 -43.98
N ALA A 240 20.89 18.94 -44.74
CA ALA A 240 20.16 17.68 -44.76
C ALA A 240 20.23 16.95 -43.39
N GLN A 241 21.39 16.99 -42.72
CA GLN A 241 21.58 16.45 -41.38
C GLN A 241 20.69 17.17 -40.37
N THR A 242 20.66 18.52 -40.38
CA THR A 242 19.80 19.30 -39.48
C THR A 242 18.31 19.00 -39.78
N ALA A 243 17.91 18.92 -41.06
CA ALA A 243 16.53 18.58 -41.42
C ALA A 243 16.11 17.17 -40.92
N ALA A 244 17.04 16.22 -40.92
CA ALA A 244 16.74 14.84 -40.48
C ALA A 244 16.53 14.71 -38.95
N THR A 245 16.99 15.66 -38.12
CA THR A 245 16.75 15.61 -36.68
C THR A 245 15.33 16.04 -36.27
N ILE A 246 14.68 16.89 -37.09
CA ILE A 246 13.36 17.48 -36.77
C ILE A 246 12.26 16.41 -36.59
N PRO A 247 12.06 15.44 -37.51
CA PRO A 247 11.01 14.43 -37.36
C PRO A 247 11.20 13.56 -36.10
N GLN A 248 12.44 13.30 -35.70
CA GLN A 248 12.72 12.55 -34.47
C GLN A 248 12.30 13.35 -33.23
N LEU A 249 12.66 14.64 -33.15
CA LEU A 249 12.26 15.52 -32.07
C LEU A 249 10.74 15.69 -31.97
N GLU A 250 10.07 15.77 -33.11
CA GLU A 250 8.60 15.83 -33.19
C GLU A 250 7.96 14.53 -32.65
N SER A 251 8.50 13.37 -33.04
CA SER A 251 8.04 12.06 -32.56
C SER A 251 8.24 11.92 -31.05
N ASP A 252 9.42 12.30 -30.55
CA ASP A 252 9.75 12.20 -29.13
C ASP A 252 8.88 13.15 -28.28
N LEU A 253 8.60 14.36 -28.78
CA LEU A 253 7.70 15.31 -28.13
C LEU A 253 6.27 14.75 -28.04
N ILE A 254 5.75 14.17 -29.12
CA ILE A 254 4.41 13.58 -29.14
C ILE A 254 4.36 12.37 -28.19
N ALA A 255 5.37 11.50 -28.22
CA ALA A 255 5.45 10.34 -27.32
C ALA A 255 5.45 10.77 -25.85
N THR A 256 6.23 11.80 -25.50
CA THR A 256 6.30 12.33 -24.13
C THR A 256 4.97 12.98 -23.72
N ALA A 257 4.33 13.75 -24.62
CA ALA A 257 3.02 14.35 -24.33
C ALA A 257 1.94 13.29 -24.11
N ASN A 258 1.95 12.20 -24.89
CA ASN A 258 1.03 11.08 -24.69
C ASN A 258 1.28 10.35 -23.35
N ALA A 259 2.54 10.21 -22.95
CA ALA A 259 2.89 9.57 -21.68
C ALA A 259 2.43 10.38 -20.45
N ILE A 260 2.27 11.70 -20.55
CA ILE A 260 1.69 12.53 -19.48
C ILE A 260 0.16 12.32 -19.38
N SER A 261 -0.50 11.95 -20.46
CA SER A 261 -1.97 11.83 -20.54
C SER A 261 -2.48 10.44 -20.14
N THR A 262 -1.60 9.47 -19.94
CA THR A 262 -1.93 8.10 -19.52
C THR A 262 -1.83 7.94 -18.00
#